data_fdb0eaf78e0c36a267bfd26ee115d059
#
_entry.id   fdb0eaf78e0c36a267bfd26ee115d059
#
_cell.length_a   1.000
_cell.length_b   1.000
_cell.length_c   1.000
_cell.angle_alpha   90.00
_cell.angle_beta   90.00
_cell.angle_gamma   90.00
#
_symmetry.space_group_name_H-M   'P 1'
#
loop_
_entity.id
_entity.type
_entity.pdbx_description
1 polymer ?
#
loop_
_entity_poly.entity_id
_entity_poly.type
_entity_poly.pdbx_seq_one_letter_code
_entity_poly.pdbx_strand_id
1 'polypeptide(L)'
;MKNLTLDDFNRLTRNSTVLAEDGYGRKVLLLTDKSIFKLFRIKRLLSRATFYSPARKFARNAEKLQQMNIPTVKILDLYRIKALKRTAVHYQQLEGLTVREYLQSTTAGPDFFSQLGAFLAGLHNQGIYFRSAHFGNIIYTP
;
A
#
# COMPACT_ATOMS: atom_id res chain seq x y z
N MET A 1 -8.30 -12.48 8.22
CA MET A 1 -7.08 -12.87 7.46
C MET A 1 -7.21 -14.31 7.06
N LYS A 2 -7.30 -14.56 5.76
CA LYS A 2 -7.47 -15.88 5.14
C LYS A 2 -6.10 -16.58 5.02
N ASN A 3 -6.09 -17.91 5.13
CA ASN A 3 -4.89 -18.67 4.78
C ASN A 3 -4.89 -18.87 3.25
N LEU A 4 -3.76 -18.58 2.62
CA LEU A 4 -3.53 -18.80 1.20
C LEU A 4 -2.46 -19.87 1.04
N THR A 5 -2.76 -20.94 0.30
CA THR A 5 -1.78 -21.98 -0.02
C THR A 5 -0.73 -21.45 -0.99
N LEU A 6 0.39 -22.14 -1.13
CA LEU A 6 1.42 -21.75 -2.10
C LEU A 6 0.89 -21.87 -3.54
N ASP A 7 0.10 -22.91 -3.80
CA ASP A 7 -0.49 -23.13 -5.13
C ASP A 7 -1.51 -22.07 -5.49
N ASP A 8 -2.38 -21.69 -4.54
CA ASP A 8 -3.33 -20.60 -4.74
C ASP A 8 -2.63 -19.25 -4.94
N PHE A 9 -1.56 -19.00 -4.17
CA PHE A 9 -0.73 -17.81 -4.35
C PHE A 9 -0.10 -17.79 -5.75
N ASN A 10 0.51 -18.90 -6.19
CA ASN A 10 1.12 -18.99 -7.51
C ASN A 10 0.09 -18.84 -8.63
N ARG A 11 -1.11 -19.40 -8.48
CA ARG A 11 -2.22 -19.25 -9.42
C ARG A 11 -2.68 -17.78 -9.50
N LEU A 12 -2.89 -17.14 -8.33
CA LEU A 12 -3.31 -15.75 -8.26
C LEU A 12 -2.29 -14.78 -8.88
N THR A 13 -0.99 -15.08 -8.73
CA THR A 13 0.09 -14.18 -9.15
C THR A 13 0.76 -14.59 -10.47
N ARG A 14 0.26 -15.61 -11.16
CA ARG A 14 0.88 -16.18 -12.37
C ARG A 14 1.20 -15.12 -13.44
N ASN A 15 0.25 -14.23 -13.69
CA ASN A 15 0.34 -13.21 -14.75
C ASN A 15 0.45 -11.79 -14.14
N SER A 16 0.95 -11.68 -12.90
CA SER A 16 1.12 -10.39 -12.25
C SER A 16 2.39 -9.69 -12.72
N THR A 17 2.34 -8.36 -12.76
CA THR A 17 3.53 -7.53 -12.96
C THR A 17 4.17 -7.21 -11.61
N VAL A 18 5.48 -7.40 -11.50
CA VAL A 18 6.21 -7.05 -10.28
C VAL A 18 6.47 -5.55 -10.26
N LEU A 19 5.88 -4.84 -9.30
CA LEU A 19 6.06 -3.39 -9.14
C LEU A 19 7.21 -3.06 -8.18
N ALA A 20 7.50 -3.94 -7.23
CA ALA A 20 8.62 -3.77 -6.30
C ALA A 20 9.12 -5.12 -5.77
N GLU A 21 10.45 -5.18 -5.61
CA GLU A 21 11.18 -6.30 -5.00
C GLU A 21 12.12 -5.78 -3.91
N ASP A 22 12.56 -6.67 -3.05
CA ASP A 22 13.69 -6.45 -2.14
C ASP A 22 14.60 -7.67 -2.15
N GLY A 23 15.69 -7.65 -1.39
CA GLY A 23 16.64 -8.77 -1.28
C GLY A 23 16.03 -10.11 -0.84
N TYR A 24 14.75 -10.15 -0.54
CA TYR A 24 13.98 -11.33 -0.14
C TYR A 24 12.89 -11.71 -1.15
N GLY A 25 12.88 -11.09 -2.34
CA GLY A 25 12.00 -11.35 -3.46
C GLY A 25 10.85 -10.37 -3.60
N ARG A 26 9.83 -10.80 -4.34
CA ARG A 26 8.68 -9.97 -4.73
C ARG A 26 7.96 -9.37 -3.52
N LYS A 27 7.66 -8.08 -3.59
CA LYS A 27 7.08 -7.30 -2.50
C LYS A 27 5.74 -6.68 -2.86
N VAL A 28 5.60 -6.14 -4.07
CA VAL A 28 4.36 -5.55 -4.58
C VAL A 28 4.10 -6.08 -5.96
N LEU A 29 2.92 -6.63 -6.18
CA LEU A 29 2.46 -7.23 -7.43
C LEU A 29 1.21 -6.50 -7.91
N LEU A 30 1.18 -6.14 -9.19
CA LEU A 30 -0.01 -5.71 -9.90
C LEU A 30 -0.65 -6.95 -10.53
N LEU A 31 -1.87 -7.28 -10.10
CA LEU A 31 -2.62 -8.40 -10.63
C LEU A 31 -3.29 -8.05 -11.97
N THR A 32 -3.78 -9.05 -12.66
CA THR A 32 -4.43 -8.90 -13.99
C THR A 32 -5.72 -8.06 -13.93
N ASP A 33 -6.39 -8.02 -12.79
CA ASP A 33 -7.58 -7.20 -12.52
C ASP A 33 -7.24 -5.76 -12.09
N LYS A 34 -5.98 -5.35 -12.22
CA LYS A 34 -5.42 -4.05 -11.79
C LYS A 34 -5.44 -3.82 -10.28
N SER A 35 -5.73 -4.83 -9.48
CA SER A 35 -5.57 -4.75 -8.04
C SER A 35 -4.12 -4.98 -7.62
N ILE A 36 -3.78 -4.56 -6.40
CA ILE A 36 -2.42 -4.70 -5.86
C ILE A 36 -2.39 -5.78 -4.79
N PHE A 37 -1.36 -6.63 -4.87
CA PHE A 37 -1.06 -7.63 -3.86
C PHE A 37 0.29 -7.30 -3.21
N LYS A 38 0.26 -6.80 -1.97
CA LYS A 38 1.45 -6.35 -1.25
C LYS A 38 1.83 -7.35 -0.16
N LEU A 39 3.05 -7.85 -0.25
CA LEU A 39 3.62 -8.87 0.63
C LEU A 39 4.44 -8.24 1.75
N PHE A 40 4.28 -8.77 2.96
CA PHE A 40 5.04 -8.37 4.15
C PHE A 40 5.71 -9.59 4.78
N ARG A 41 6.96 -9.44 5.16
CA ARG A 41 7.68 -10.50 5.90
C ARG A 41 7.14 -10.62 7.32
N ILE A 42 7.03 -11.84 7.80
CA ILE A 42 6.82 -12.11 9.22
C ILE A 42 8.20 -12.09 9.88
N LYS A 43 8.52 -11.00 10.56
CA LYS A 43 9.72 -10.93 11.39
C LYS A 43 9.49 -11.79 12.63
N ARG A 44 10.42 -12.69 12.95
CA ARG A 44 10.45 -13.36 14.25
C ARG A 44 10.84 -12.31 15.31
N LEU A 45 9.88 -11.78 16.03
CA LEU A 45 10.15 -11.04 17.25
C LEU A 45 9.83 -11.97 18.42
N LEU A 46 10.79 -12.13 19.30
CA LEU A 46 10.76 -12.99 20.47
C LEU A 46 9.83 -12.53 21.60
N SER A 47 8.97 -11.54 21.37
CA SER A 47 8.09 -11.01 22.39
C SER A 47 6.61 -11.23 22.06
N ARG A 48 5.81 -11.51 23.10
CA ARG A 48 4.35 -11.66 23.06
C ARG A 48 3.60 -10.45 22.47
N ALA A 49 4.26 -9.31 22.29
CA ALA A 49 3.71 -8.09 21.70
C ALA A 49 3.51 -8.15 20.17
N THR A 50 3.90 -9.25 19.51
CA THR A 50 4.00 -9.33 18.05
C THR A 50 2.77 -9.94 17.38
N PHE A 51 1.59 -9.73 17.91
CA PHE A 51 0.34 -10.10 17.23
C PHE A 51 -0.09 -9.13 16.12
N TYR A 52 0.68 -8.05 15.87
CA TYR A 52 0.36 -7.10 14.81
C TYR A 52 1.07 -7.46 13.51
N SER A 53 0.40 -8.26 12.68
CA SER A 53 0.79 -8.47 11.30
C SER A 53 0.89 -7.11 10.58
N PRO A 54 1.99 -6.82 9.84
CA PRO A 54 2.11 -5.59 9.05
C PRO A 54 0.95 -5.40 8.06
N ALA A 55 0.42 -6.50 7.48
CA ALA A 55 -0.75 -6.46 6.62
C ALA A 55 -1.99 -5.94 7.36
N ARG A 56 -2.23 -6.40 8.59
CA ARG A 56 -3.35 -5.90 9.41
C ARG A 56 -3.18 -4.43 9.78
N LYS A 57 -1.93 -4.00 10.08
CA LYS A 57 -1.65 -2.60 10.36
C LYS A 57 -1.93 -1.72 9.15
N PHE A 58 -1.52 -2.17 7.96
CA PHE A 58 -1.81 -1.47 6.71
C PHE A 58 -3.32 -1.31 6.49
N ALA A 59 -4.08 -2.41 6.60
CA ALA A 59 -5.54 -2.38 6.42
C ALA A 59 -6.22 -1.46 7.44
N ARG A 60 -5.86 -1.55 8.71
CA ARG A 60 -6.43 -0.69 9.75
C ARG A 60 -6.12 0.79 9.53
N ASN A 61 -4.93 1.12 9.02
CA ASN A 61 -4.60 2.50 8.70
C ASN A 61 -5.43 3.01 7.52
N ALA A 62 -5.63 2.19 6.47
CA ALA A 62 -6.51 2.54 5.36
C ALA A 62 -7.95 2.79 5.84
N GLU A 63 -8.49 1.89 6.69
CA GLU A 63 -9.81 2.06 7.28
C GLU A 63 -9.95 3.36 8.09
N LYS A 64 -8.97 3.68 8.93
CA LYS A 64 -8.95 4.94 9.68
C LYS A 64 -8.94 6.17 8.78
N LEU A 65 -8.14 6.16 7.70
CA LEU A 65 -8.12 7.26 6.74
C LEU A 65 -9.49 7.44 6.05
N GLN A 66 -10.14 6.32 5.69
CA GLN A 66 -11.51 6.36 5.13
C GLN A 66 -12.52 6.97 6.11
N GLN A 67 -12.46 6.58 7.40
CA GLN A 67 -13.32 7.15 8.45
C GLN A 67 -13.11 8.66 8.64
N MET A 68 -11.92 9.17 8.30
CA MET A 68 -11.58 10.60 8.32
C MET A 68 -11.85 11.29 6.98
N ASN A 69 -12.56 10.65 6.05
CA ASN A 69 -12.83 11.13 4.70
C ASN A 69 -11.58 11.46 3.87
N ILE A 70 -10.47 10.75 4.13
CA ILE A 70 -9.24 10.89 3.37
C ILE A 70 -9.21 9.79 2.31
N PRO A 71 -9.14 10.14 1.02
CA PRO A 71 -9.03 9.18 -0.06
C PRO A 71 -7.82 8.26 0.15
N THR A 72 -8.07 6.97 0.13
CA THR A 72 -7.05 5.94 0.31
C THR A 72 -7.45 4.64 -0.39
N VAL A 73 -6.56 3.67 -0.40
CA VAL A 73 -6.79 2.37 -1.03
C VAL A 73 -7.97 1.62 -0.42
N LYS A 74 -8.70 0.89 -1.24
CA LYS A 74 -9.79 0.02 -0.79
C LYS A 74 -9.26 -1.39 -0.52
N ILE A 75 -9.29 -1.81 0.73
CA ILE A 75 -8.87 -3.16 1.11
C ILE A 75 -9.89 -4.18 0.62
N LEU A 76 -9.43 -5.18 -0.11
CA LEU A 76 -10.23 -6.30 -0.60
C LEU A 76 -10.11 -7.50 0.32
N ASP A 77 -8.86 -7.87 0.69
CA ASP A 77 -8.62 -9.03 1.54
C ASP A 77 -7.26 -8.98 2.25
N LEU A 78 -7.13 -9.83 3.28
CA LEU A 78 -5.88 -10.05 4.00
C LEU A 78 -5.53 -11.53 3.99
N TYR A 79 -4.27 -11.86 3.67
CA TYR A 79 -3.80 -13.22 3.55
C TYR A 79 -2.61 -13.53 4.44
N ARG A 80 -2.53 -14.79 4.86
CA ARG A 80 -1.35 -15.41 5.44
C ARG A 80 -0.87 -16.53 4.53
N ILE A 81 0.38 -16.47 4.09
CA ILE A 81 1.03 -17.46 3.23
C ILE A 81 2.13 -18.11 4.06
N LYS A 82 1.76 -19.22 4.73
CA LYS A 82 2.64 -19.90 5.69
C LYS A 82 3.93 -20.40 5.02
N ALA A 83 3.83 -20.99 3.82
CA ALA A 83 4.96 -21.53 3.07
C ALA A 83 6.03 -20.46 2.77
N LEU A 84 5.62 -19.21 2.53
CA LEU A 84 6.52 -18.09 2.28
C LEU A 84 6.90 -17.33 3.55
N LYS A 85 6.35 -17.66 4.72
CA LYS A 85 6.47 -16.87 5.96
C LYS A 85 6.12 -15.40 5.74
N ARG A 86 5.02 -15.15 4.99
CA ARG A 86 4.55 -13.80 4.65
C ARG A 86 3.09 -13.60 5.01
N THR A 87 2.73 -12.35 5.23
CA THR A 87 1.36 -11.88 5.18
C THR A 87 1.20 -10.97 3.97
N ALA A 88 -0.02 -10.83 3.47
CA ALA A 88 -0.29 -9.95 2.34
C ALA A 88 -1.57 -9.16 2.55
N VAL A 89 -1.61 -7.99 1.94
CA VAL A 89 -2.81 -7.21 1.74
C VAL A 89 -3.12 -7.15 0.25
N HIS A 90 -4.36 -7.45 -0.08
CA HIS A 90 -4.93 -7.31 -1.41
C HIS A 90 -5.83 -6.08 -1.41
N TYR A 91 -5.59 -5.14 -2.30
CA TYR A 91 -6.33 -3.88 -2.32
C TYR A 91 -6.47 -3.31 -3.72
N GLN A 92 -7.49 -2.51 -3.90
CA GLN A 92 -7.67 -1.66 -5.07
C GLN A 92 -6.97 -0.33 -4.81
N GLN A 93 -6.07 0.04 -5.72
CA GLN A 93 -5.38 1.33 -5.64
C GLN A 93 -6.30 2.48 -6.06
N LEU A 94 -5.93 3.68 -5.67
CA LEU A 94 -6.54 4.89 -6.21
C LEU A 94 -6.15 5.06 -7.68
N GLU A 95 -7.07 5.57 -8.48
CA GLU A 95 -6.78 5.97 -9.85
C GLU A 95 -5.92 7.24 -9.85
N GLY A 96 -4.96 7.31 -10.77
CA GLY A 96 -4.06 8.45 -10.90
C GLY A 96 -2.59 8.03 -10.95
N LEU A 97 -1.73 9.03 -10.92
CA LEU A 97 -0.28 8.88 -10.88
C LEU A 97 0.24 9.17 -9.46
N THR A 98 1.32 8.51 -9.06
CA THR A 98 2.04 8.99 -7.89
C THR A 98 2.54 10.41 -8.17
N VAL A 99 2.65 11.23 -7.15
CA VAL A 99 3.23 12.58 -7.29
C VAL A 99 4.61 12.51 -7.93
N ARG A 100 5.38 11.46 -7.66
CA ARG A 100 6.69 11.23 -8.29
C ARG A 100 6.58 11.04 -9.81
N GLU A 101 5.68 10.15 -10.26
CA GLU A 101 5.45 9.91 -11.69
C GLU A 101 4.90 11.15 -12.39
N TYR A 102 4.00 11.86 -11.74
CA TYR A 102 3.47 13.13 -12.26
C TYR A 102 4.58 14.16 -12.49
N LEU A 103 5.48 14.35 -11.51
CA LEU A 103 6.60 15.29 -11.62
C LEU A 103 7.67 14.86 -12.64
N GLN A 104 7.75 13.56 -12.96
CA GLN A 104 8.64 13.05 -14.01
C GLN A 104 8.05 13.22 -15.40
N SER A 105 6.74 13.19 -15.52
CA SER A 105 6.02 13.25 -16.81
C SER A 105 5.54 14.64 -17.19
N THR A 106 5.50 15.58 -16.24
CA THR A 106 4.88 16.90 -16.42
C THR A 106 5.66 17.98 -15.68
N THR A 107 5.77 19.18 -16.29
CA THR A 107 6.26 20.36 -15.58
C THR A 107 5.11 20.90 -14.70
N ALA A 108 5.22 20.66 -13.40
CA ALA A 108 4.20 21.08 -12.44
C ALA A 108 4.26 22.62 -12.23
N GLY A 109 3.11 23.27 -12.32
CA GLY A 109 2.97 24.70 -12.04
C GLY A 109 2.82 24.99 -10.53
N PRO A 110 2.83 26.29 -10.15
CA PRO A 110 2.68 26.73 -8.76
C PRO A 110 1.42 26.19 -8.07
N ASP A 111 0.31 26.08 -8.82
CA ASP A 111 -0.97 25.60 -8.29
C ASP A 111 -0.90 24.16 -7.80
N PHE A 112 -0.15 23.29 -8.48
CA PHE A 112 0.07 21.92 -8.04
C PHE A 112 0.76 21.88 -6.67
N PHE A 113 1.81 22.67 -6.50
CA PHE A 113 2.54 22.71 -5.22
C PHE A 113 1.71 23.33 -4.09
N SER A 114 0.88 24.33 -4.41
CA SER A 114 -0.08 24.89 -3.46
C SER A 114 -1.11 23.86 -3.01
N GLN A 115 -1.68 23.09 -3.93
CA GLN A 115 -2.62 22.01 -3.62
C GLN A 115 -1.96 20.90 -2.79
N LEU A 116 -0.75 20.48 -3.17
CA LEU A 116 0.01 19.46 -2.41
C LEU A 116 0.31 19.94 -0.98
N GLY A 117 0.73 21.20 -0.83
CA GLY A 117 0.97 21.83 0.46
C GLY A 117 -0.30 21.91 1.32
N ALA A 118 -1.41 22.34 0.74
CA ALA A 118 -2.72 22.41 1.41
C ALA A 118 -3.18 21.01 1.85
N PHE A 119 -3.01 19.98 1.01
CA PHE A 119 -3.32 18.59 1.37
C PHE A 119 -2.50 18.10 2.56
N LEU A 120 -1.18 18.31 2.54
CA LEU A 120 -0.30 17.91 3.65
C LEU A 120 -0.63 18.68 4.95
N ALA A 121 -0.89 19.99 4.86
CA ALA A 121 -1.32 20.78 6.00
C ALA A 121 -2.67 20.28 6.56
N GLY A 122 -3.61 19.93 5.69
CA GLY A 122 -4.90 19.36 6.09
C GLY A 122 -4.76 18.05 6.84
N LEU A 123 -3.82 17.17 6.42
CA LEU A 123 -3.50 15.94 7.15
C LEU A 123 -2.93 16.23 8.54
N HIS A 124 -1.95 17.15 8.63
CA HIS A 124 -1.33 17.53 9.90
C HIS A 124 -2.34 18.15 10.87
N ASN A 125 -3.24 19.00 10.39
CA ASN A 125 -4.31 19.60 11.19
C ASN A 125 -5.28 18.55 11.77
N GLN A 126 -5.41 17.40 11.10
CA GLN A 126 -6.18 16.25 11.60
C GLN A 126 -5.35 15.29 12.46
N GLY A 127 -4.11 15.63 12.80
CA GLY A 127 -3.20 14.81 13.59
C GLY A 127 -2.61 13.61 12.84
N ILE A 128 -2.63 13.64 11.50
CA ILE A 128 -2.10 12.55 10.68
C ILE A 128 -0.69 12.87 10.23
N TYR A 129 0.26 12.06 10.71
CA TYR A 129 1.68 12.18 10.37
C TYR A 129 2.17 10.89 9.73
N PHE A 130 2.53 10.94 8.45
CA PHE A 130 3.10 9.80 7.76
C PHE A 130 4.60 9.70 8.01
N ARG A 131 5.06 8.60 8.61
CA ARG A 131 6.51 8.34 8.82
C ARG A 131 7.29 8.24 7.50
N SER A 132 6.62 7.90 6.42
CA SER A 132 7.20 7.74 5.08
C SER A 132 6.42 8.57 4.07
N ALA A 133 6.20 9.86 4.39
CA ALA A 133 5.62 10.80 3.44
C ALA A 133 6.66 11.09 2.36
N HIS A 134 6.56 10.37 1.24
CA HIS A 134 7.35 10.64 0.04
C HIS A 134 6.44 10.59 -1.18
N PHE A 135 6.86 11.22 -2.26
CA PHE A 135 6.05 11.41 -3.48
C PHE A 135 5.59 10.11 -4.16
N GLY A 136 6.20 8.98 -3.84
CA GLY A 136 5.72 7.67 -4.31
C GLY A 136 4.55 7.09 -3.50
N ASN A 137 4.16 7.72 -2.39
CA ASN A 137 3.05 7.28 -1.53
C ASN A 137 1.83 8.23 -1.58
N ILE A 138 1.88 9.26 -2.38
CA ILE A 138 0.79 10.22 -2.61
C ILE A 138 0.34 10.06 -4.05
N ILE A 139 -0.95 9.83 -4.26
CA ILE A 139 -1.54 9.71 -5.59
C ILE A 139 -2.17 11.06 -5.95
N TYR A 140 -1.78 11.58 -7.10
CA TYR A 140 -2.45 12.69 -7.75
C TYR A 140 -3.56 12.15 -8.64
N THR A 141 -4.78 12.47 -8.31
CA THR A 141 -5.98 12.14 -9.09
C THR A 141 -6.38 13.37 -9.87
N PRO A 142 -6.56 13.28 -11.20
CA PRO A 142 -6.99 14.42 -12.02
C PRO A 142 -8.41 14.88 -11.66
#